data_9e469c9d46cff7ea74818bacac33a5e1
#
_entry.id   9e469c9d46cff7ea74818bacac33a5e1
#
_cell.length_a   1.000
_cell.length_b   1.000
_cell.length_c   1.000
_cell.angle_alpha   90.00
_cell.angle_beta   90.00
_cell.angle_gamma   90.00
#
_symmetry.space_group_name_H-M   'P 1'
#
loop_
_entity.id
_entity.type
_entity.pdbx_description
1 polymer ?
#
loop_
_entity_poly.entity_id
_entity_poly.type
_entity_poly.pdbx_seq_one_letter_code
_entity_poly.pdbx_strand_id
1 'polypeptide(L)'
;MQNETEMGLTNAWPGRIIVCSLKRKKTDLRGALEGETAMENIAYYNGRISSIEEMMIPMNERSSYFGDGVYDAMFTVDHVPLSLDDHLRRFYRSAKKIEIDVPMPFDELRAMVLDFCRRVDSPDQMVYVQATRGVGMRGHAYRFAGQRPSLWVWVKPDYLDPMDRDYRCITMGDTRYFHCDIKTINLLPSVIYTQRAEEAGCDETILHRGGRVTECAHSNVHILKDGTLKTAPCDNLILPGITRAHRIAQCREMGIPVVEEPFTLQEMMDADEVFFTSASALCCRIREIDGKPVGGRDEALIRRIQAAAWDEALEEVRTLKAI
;
A
#
# COMPACT_ATOMS: atom_id res chain seq x y z
N MET A 1 -5.46 29.99 43.12
CA MET A 1 -4.02 29.81 42.85
C MET A 1 -3.92 29.01 41.59
N GLN A 2 -3.50 29.72 40.56
CA GLN A 2 -3.30 29.26 39.18
C GLN A 2 -2.10 28.32 39.13
N ASN A 3 -2.19 27.26 38.35
CA ASN A 3 -1.02 26.62 37.79
C ASN A 3 -1.27 26.42 36.29
N GLU A 4 -0.75 27.37 35.55
CA GLU A 4 -0.48 27.24 34.11
C GLU A 4 0.68 26.25 33.94
N THR A 5 0.44 25.19 33.18
CA THR A 5 1.50 24.33 32.71
C THR A 5 1.70 24.68 31.23
N GLU A 6 2.81 25.35 30.95
CA GLU A 6 3.30 25.65 29.59
C GLU A 6 3.44 24.37 28.79
N MET A 7 2.75 24.31 27.68
CA MET A 7 2.98 23.32 26.62
C MET A 7 4.11 23.80 25.72
N GLY A 8 5.28 23.19 25.86
CA GLY A 8 6.38 23.37 24.93
C GLY A 8 5.99 22.95 23.51
N LEU A 9 5.95 23.91 22.61
CA LEU A 9 5.80 23.71 21.17
C LEU A 9 7.12 23.12 20.64
N THR A 10 7.16 21.82 20.45
CA THR A 10 8.20 21.18 19.63
C THR A 10 7.81 21.31 18.16
N ASN A 11 8.77 21.64 17.32
CA ASN A 11 8.68 21.88 15.89
C ASN A 11 7.88 20.78 15.16
N ALA A 12 6.58 21.00 15.00
CA ALA A 12 5.71 20.17 14.18
C ALA A 12 5.88 20.55 12.72
N TRP A 13 5.92 19.56 11.83
CA TRP A 13 5.82 19.69 10.39
C TRP A 13 4.73 20.69 10.00
N PRO A 14 4.98 21.62 9.07
CA PRO A 14 3.90 22.44 8.53
C PRO A 14 3.01 21.51 7.69
N GLY A 15 1.83 21.18 8.20
CA GLY A 15 0.88 20.25 7.54
C GLY A 15 0.42 19.08 8.39
N ARG A 16 0.99 18.89 9.57
CA ARG A 16 0.44 17.92 10.50
C ARG A 16 -0.94 18.41 10.95
N ILE A 17 -2.00 17.90 10.31
CA ILE A 17 -3.24 17.75 11.04
C ILE A 17 -2.93 16.67 12.08
N ILE A 18 -2.55 17.14 13.28
CA ILE A 18 -2.58 16.30 14.46
C ILE A 18 -4.05 15.85 14.52
N VAL A 19 -4.33 14.62 14.12
CA VAL A 19 -5.50 13.93 14.62
C VAL A 19 -5.17 13.63 16.08
N CYS A 20 -5.01 14.72 16.85
CA CYS A 20 -5.18 14.64 18.26
C CYS A 20 -6.56 14.04 18.43
N SER A 21 -6.69 12.97 19.19
CA SER A 21 -7.95 12.44 19.65
C SER A 21 -8.67 13.54 20.47
N LEU A 22 -9.13 14.57 19.78
CA LEU A 22 -10.19 15.40 20.29
C LEU A 22 -11.37 14.45 20.38
N LYS A 23 -11.67 14.02 21.61
CA LYS A 23 -13.01 13.61 22.00
C LYS A 23 -13.93 14.74 21.54
N ARG A 24 -14.28 14.73 20.24
CA ARG A 24 -15.39 15.54 19.77
C ARG A 24 -16.60 15.00 20.50
N LYS A 25 -17.15 15.83 21.37
CA LYS A 25 -18.52 15.65 21.84
C LYS A 25 -19.34 15.33 20.61
N LYS A 26 -20.05 14.18 20.66
CA LYS A 26 -21.11 13.83 19.70
C LYS A 26 -22.08 15.00 19.64
N THR A 27 -21.92 15.86 18.67
CA THR A 27 -22.91 16.87 18.32
C THR A 27 -23.36 16.53 16.90
N ASP A 28 -24.53 15.92 16.85
CA ASP A 28 -25.51 15.83 15.77
C ASP A 28 -25.09 16.33 14.38
N LEU A 29 -24.61 15.39 13.56
CA LEU A 29 -24.89 15.30 12.13
C LEU A 29 -25.77 14.06 11.86
N ARG A 30 -26.64 13.71 12.81
CA ARG A 30 -27.71 12.73 12.64
C ARG A 30 -28.93 13.42 12.05
N GLY A 31 -28.94 13.56 10.74
CA GLY A 31 -30.10 14.11 10.10
C GLY A 31 -30.06 14.04 8.59
N ALA A 32 -29.80 12.88 8.01
CA ALA A 32 -30.22 12.54 6.65
C ALA A 32 -29.58 11.22 6.16
N LEU A 33 -29.76 10.12 6.87
CA LEU A 33 -29.76 8.74 6.32
C LEU A 33 -30.19 7.82 7.49
N GLU A 34 -31.49 7.68 7.63
CA GLU A 34 -32.07 6.70 8.52
C GLU A 34 -31.73 5.30 8.00
N GLY A 35 -30.91 4.51 8.76
CA GLY A 35 -30.91 3.07 8.64
C GLY A 35 -29.58 2.33 8.63
N GLU A 36 -28.40 2.93 8.53
CA GLU A 36 -27.15 2.15 8.57
C GLU A 36 -26.34 2.46 9.82
N THR A 37 -26.27 1.47 10.74
CA THR A 37 -25.32 1.51 11.85
C THR A 37 -23.90 1.48 11.29
N ALA A 38 -23.08 2.45 11.69
CA ALA A 38 -21.66 2.48 11.39
C ALA A 38 -21.00 1.16 11.83
N MET A 39 -20.11 0.62 11.01
CA MET A 39 -19.50 -0.69 11.18
C MET A 39 -18.03 -0.55 11.58
N GLU A 40 -17.53 -1.45 12.43
CA GLU A 40 -16.09 -1.53 12.73
C GLU A 40 -15.28 -1.95 11.50
N ASN A 41 -15.81 -2.85 10.69
CA ASN A 41 -15.26 -3.29 9.41
C ASN A 41 -16.39 -3.84 8.52
N ILE A 42 -16.11 -4.01 7.23
CA ILE A 42 -17.07 -4.54 6.27
C ILE A 42 -16.37 -5.45 5.28
N ALA A 43 -17.01 -6.56 4.93
CA ALA A 43 -16.53 -7.51 3.95
C ALA A 43 -17.63 -7.89 2.96
N TYR A 44 -17.20 -8.15 1.72
CA TYR A 44 -18.00 -8.67 0.62
C TYR A 44 -17.37 -9.96 0.09
N TYR A 45 -18.17 -10.96 -0.18
CA TYR A 45 -17.79 -12.16 -0.91
C TYR A 45 -18.95 -12.60 -1.82
N ASN A 46 -18.76 -12.48 -3.13
CA ASN A 46 -19.71 -12.98 -4.16
C ASN A 46 -21.18 -12.63 -3.90
N GLY A 47 -21.49 -11.38 -3.54
CA GLY A 47 -22.86 -10.90 -3.29
C GLY A 47 -23.30 -10.91 -1.82
N ARG A 48 -22.52 -11.52 -0.92
CA ARG A 48 -22.78 -11.49 0.52
C ARG A 48 -21.97 -10.36 1.18
N ILE A 49 -22.60 -9.62 2.07
CA ILE A 49 -21.96 -8.59 2.90
C ILE A 49 -22.11 -8.98 4.37
N SER A 50 -21.04 -8.84 5.14
CA SER A 50 -21.00 -9.04 6.61
C SER A 50 -19.77 -8.36 7.20
N SER A 51 -19.49 -8.53 8.50
CA SER A 51 -18.16 -8.23 9.05
C SER A 51 -17.10 -9.21 8.50
N ILE A 52 -15.82 -8.86 8.63
CA ILE A 52 -14.71 -9.74 8.22
C ILE A 52 -14.77 -11.06 9.01
N GLU A 53 -15.06 -10.98 10.30
CA GLU A 53 -15.07 -12.12 11.23
C GLU A 53 -16.18 -13.13 10.93
N GLU A 54 -17.31 -12.65 10.41
CA GLU A 54 -18.46 -13.49 10.07
C GLU A 54 -18.44 -14.00 8.63
N MET A 55 -17.53 -13.47 7.79
CA MET A 55 -17.47 -13.86 6.39
C MET A 55 -16.89 -15.25 6.24
N MET A 56 -17.63 -16.12 5.56
CA MET A 56 -17.23 -17.50 5.30
C MET A 56 -16.98 -17.71 3.80
N ILE A 57 -15.87 -18.36 3.49
CA ILE A 57 -15.52 -18.77 2.13
C ILE A 57 -15.53 -20.31 2.02
N PRO A 58 -15.83 -20.85 0.84
CA PRO A 58 -15.80 -22.31 0.65
C PRO A 58 -14.40 -22.89 0.87
N MET A 59 -14.33 -24.06 1.55
CA MET A 59 -13.05 -24.74 1.79
C MET A 59 -12.30 -25.10 0.48
N ASN A 60 -13.03 -25.35 -0.59
CA ASN A 60 -12.48 -25.67 -1.90
C ASN A 60 -12.30 -24.44 -2.81
N GLU A 61 -12.18 -23.24 -2.23
CA GLU A 61 -11.71 -22.04 -2.93
C GLU A 61 -10.27 -22.27 -3.40
N ARG A 62 -9.99 -22.03 -4.68
CA ARG A 62 -8.68 -22.32 -5.29
C ARG A 62 -7.54 -21.48 -4.71
N SER A 63 -7.84 -20.32 -4.18
CA SER A 63 -6.88 -19.51 -3.43
C SER A 63 -6.27 -20.29 -2.25
N SER A 64 -7.05 -21.12 -1.56
CA SER A 64 -6.61 -21.94 -0.42
C SER A 64 -5.65 -23.06 -0.81
N TYR A 65 -5.71 -23.55 -2.06
CA TYR A 65 -4.83 -24.64 -2.54
C TYR A 65 -3.58 -24.12 -3.23
N PHE A 66 -3.72 -23.06 -4.03
CA PHE A 66 -2.72 -22.69 -5.03
C PHE A 66 -2.30 -21.22 -4.97
N GLY A 67 -2.99 -20.38 -4.18
CA GLY A 67 -2.84 -18.94 -4.35
C GLY A 67 -3.28 -18.47 -5.75
N ASP A 68 -4.31 -19.14 -6.35
CA ASP A 68 -4.76 -18.90 -7.71
C ASP A 68 -5.66 -17.66 -7.77
N GLY A 69 -5.03 -16.49 -7.68
CA GLY A 69 -5.70 -15.20 -7.63
C GLY A 69 -4.76 -14.00 -7.58
N VAL A 70 -5.36 -12.85 -7.66
CA VAL A 70 -4.71 -11.53 -7.57
C VAL A 70 -5.40 -10.68 -6.52
N TYR A 71 -4.69 -9.68 -6.02
CA TYR A 71 -5.23 -8.71 -5.08
C TYR A 71 -4.74 -7.30 -5.37
N ASP A 72 -5.37 -6.33 -4.77
CA ASP A 72 -4.81 -5.01 -4.57
C ASP A 72 -5.20 -4.47 -3.20
N ALA A 73 -4.42 -3.51 -2.69
CA ALA A 73 -4.70 -2.87 -1.42
C ALA A 73 -4.34 -1.40 -1.51
N MET A 74 -5.16 -0.56 -0.87
CA MET A 74 -4.97 0.88 -0.79
C MET A 74 -5.40 1.37 0.60
N PHE A 75 -4.97 2.56 0.96
CA PHE A 75 -5.30 3.18 2.24
C PHE A 75 -6.15 4.42 2.02
N THR A 76 -6.93 4.78 3.03
CA THR A 76 -7.74 5.99 2.99
C THR A 76 -7.13 7.08 3.86
N VAL A 77 -7.44 8.31 3.50
CA VAL A 77 -7.32 9.49 4.36
C VAL A 77 -8.71 10.12 4.39
N ASP A 78 -9.26 10.28 5.58
CA ASP A 78 -10.59 10.87 5.80
C ASP A 78 -11.69 10.20 4.94
N HIS A 79 -11.74 8.85 4.96
CA HIS A 79 -12.61 7.94 4.20
C HIS A 79 -12.38 7.93 2.67
N VAL A 80 -11.40 8.66 2.15
CA VAL A 80 -11.10 8.72 0.72
C VAL A 80 -9.96 7.76 0.40
N PRO A 81 -10.19 6.71 -0.40
CA PRO A 81 -9.14 5.79 -0.81
C PRO A 81 -8.19 6.48 -1.80
N LEU A 82 -6.90 6.53 -1.43
CA LEU A 82 -5.86 7.16 -2.24
C LEU A 82 -5.59 6.36 -3.51
N SER A 83 -5.48 7.06 -4.63
CA SER A 83 -5.20 6.50 -5.96
C SER A 83 -6.11 5.32 -6.35
N LEU A 84 -7.38 5.38 -5.94
CA LEU A 84 -8.37 4.31 -6.12
C LEU A 84 -8.40 3.76 -7.54
N ASP A 85 -8.51 4.65 -8.53
CA ASP A 85 -8.65 4.23 -9.92
C ASP A 85 -7.40 3.52 -10.44
N ASP A 86 -6.21 3.94 -10.03
CA ASP A 86 -4.95 3.33 -10.43
C ASP A 86 -4.76 1.95 -9.79
N HIS A 87 -5.13 1.81 -8.51
CA HIS A 87 -5.15 0.52 -7.81
C HIS A 87 -6.12 -0.45 -8.49
N LEU A 88 -7.35 -0.03 -8.77
CA LEU A 88 -8.31 -0.88 -9.46
C LEU A 88 -7.86 -1.23 -10.88
N ARG A 89 -7.31 -0.29 -11.66
CA ARG A 89 -6.73 -0.60 -12.99
C ARG A 89 -5.60 -1.63 -12.91
N ARG A 90 -4.73 -1.55 -11.89
CA ARG A 90 -3.69 -2.57 -11.67
C ARG A 90 -4.29 -3.91 -11.29
N PHE A 91 -5.30 -3.93 -10.44
CA PHE A 91 -6.04 -5.14 -10.06
C PHE A 91 -6.60 -5.87 -11.29
N TYR A 92 -7.37 -5.19 -12.15
CA TYR A 92 -7.90 -5.78 -13.39
C TYR A 92 -6.80 -6.20 -14.34
N ARG A 93 -5.73 -5.44 -14.48
CA ARG A 93 -4.58 -5.80 -15.31
C ARG A 93 -3.88 -7.06 -14.79
N SER A 94 -3.70 -7.19 -13.49
CA SER A 94 -3.12 -8.38 -12.86
C SER A 94 -4.01 -9.61 -13.08
N ALA A 95 -5.31 -9.48 -12.88
CA ALA A 95 -6.28 -10.54 -13.14
C ALA A 95 -6.23 -11.02 -14.60
N LYS A 96 -6.19 -10.09 -15.56
CA LYS A 96 -6.09 -10.40 -16.99
C LYS A 96 -4.81 -11.16 -17.34
N LYS A 97 -3.67 -10.85 -16.70
CA LYS A 97 -2.38 -11.53 -16.94
C LYS A 97 -2.42 -13.02 -16.57
N ILE A 98 -3.27 -13.42 -15.63
CA ILE A 98 -3.46 -14.82 -15.24
C ILE A 98 -4.85 -15.37 -15.67
N GLU A 99 -5.49 -14.71 -16.64
CA GLU A 99 -6.74 -15.16 -17.24
C GLU A 99 -7.89 -15.35 -16.23
N ILE A 100 -8.02 -14.39 -15.29
CA ILE A 100 -9.17 -14.30 -14.39
C ILE A 100 -10.05 -13.12 -14.85
N ASP A 101 -11.29 -13.41 -15.22
CA ASP A 101 -12.30 -12.39 -15.47
C ASP A 101 -12.90 -11.94 -14.14
N VAL A 102 -12.58 -10.74 -13.70
CA VAL A 102 -13.13 -10.18 -12.46
C VAL A 102 -14.66 -10.13 -12.57
N PRO A 103 -15.41 -10.77 -11.64
CA PRO A 103 -16.87 -10.94 -11.80
C PRO A 103 -17.68 -9.69 -11.45
N MET A 104 -17.10 -8.51 -11.57
CA MET A 104 -17.74 -7.21 -11.36
C MET A 104 -17.09 -6.19 -12.30
N PRO A 105 -17.85 -5.33 -12.99
CA PRO A 105 -17.30 -4.23 -13.80
C PRO A 105 -16.52 -3.21 -12.94
N PHE A 106 -15.57 -2.52 -13.56
CA PHE A 106 -14.71 -1.53 -12.90
C PHE A 106 -15.51 -0.47 -12.13
N ASP A 107 -16.50 0.15 -12.74
CA ASP A 107 -17.27 1.24 -12.15
C ASP A 107 -18.14 0.75 -10.97
N GLU A 108 -18.64 -0.47 -11.03
CA GLU A 108 -19.39 -1.09 -9.92
C GLU A 108 -18.47 -1.38 -8.73
N LEU A 109 -17.28 -1.93 -8.98
CA LEU A 109 -16.30 -2.18 -7.92
C LEU A 109 -15.81 -0.88 -7.29
N ARG A 110 -15.57 0.15 -8.13
CA ARG A 110 -15.21 1.50 -7.67
C ARG A 110 -16.29 2.09 -6.76
N ALA A 111 -17.54 2.01 -7.17
CA ALA A 111 -18.67 2.50 -6.38
C ALA A 111 -18.82 1.74 -5.05
N MET A 112 -18.65 0.41 -5.06
CA MET A 112 -18.69 -0.43 -3.86
C MET A 112 -17.58 -0.05 -2.88
N VAL A 113 -16.34 0.14 -3.34
CA VAL A 113 -15.22 0.55 -2.48
C VAL A 113 -15.52 1.88 -1.81
N LEU A 114 -15.98 2.88 -2.57
CA LEU A 114 -16.34 4.19 -2.02
C LEU A 114 -17.49 4.10 -1.01
N ASP A 115 -18.48 3.25 -1.26
CA ASP A 115 -19.58 3.01 -0.32
C ASP A 115 -19.07 2.38 0.98
N PHE A 116 -18.25 1.35 0.89
CA PHE A 116 -17.69 0.66 2.06
C PHE A 116 -16.81 1.57 2.92
N CYS A 117 -15.99 2.41 2.28
CA CYS A 117 -15.19 3.40 3.01
C CYS A 117 -16.04 4.38 3.81
N ARG A 118 -17.22 4.77 3.32
CA ARG A 118 -18.16 5.65 4.05
C ARG A 118 -18.86 4.96 5.21
N ARG A 119 -19.04 3.64 5.15
CA ARG A 119 -19.78 2.84 6.14
C ARG A 119 -18.93 2.40 7.32
N VAL A 120 -17.62 2.35 7.19
CA VAL A 120 -16.71 2.02 8.29
C VAL A 120 -16.41 3.29 9.11
N ASP A 121 -16.50 3.19 10.44
CA ASP A 121 -16.43 4.35 11.37
C ASP A 121 -15.09 5.11 11.34
N SER A 122 -13.98 4.41 11.10
CA SER A 122 -12.64 5.02 11.08
C SER A 122 -12.42 5.81 9.78
N PRO A 123 -11.92 7.04 9.83
CA PRO A 123 -11.57 7.79 8.63
C PRO A 123 -10.34 7.25 7.91
N ASP A 124 -9.43 6.61 8.65
CA ASP A 124 -8.22 5.99 8.12
C ASP A 124 -8.43 4.48 8.07
N GLN A 125 -8.30 3.91 6.89
CA GLN A 125 -8.69 2.54 6.62
C GLN A 125 -7.74 1.88 5.63
N MET A 126 -7.69 0.55 5.69
CA MET A 126 -7.16 -0.28 4.62
C MET A 126 -8.32 -0.87 3.83
N VAL A 127 -8.27 -0.71 2.53
CA VAL A 127 -9.14 -1.35 1.56
C VAL A 127 -8.39 -2.49 0.89
N TYR A 128 -9.00 -3.64 0.80
CA TYR A 128 -8.46 -4.81 0.13
C TYR A 128 -9.45 -5.35 -0.88
N VAL A 129 -8.98 -5.65 -2.08
CA VAL A 129 -9.75 -6.29 -3.14
C VAL A 129 -9.01 -7.54 -3.62
N GLN A 130 -9.71 -8.64 -3.86
CA GLN A 130 -9.11 -9.89 -4.33
C GLN A 130 -10.04 -10.59 -5.32
N ALA A 131 -9.49 -11.06 -6.43
CA ALA A 131 -10.17 -11.97 -7.33
C ALA A 131 -9.41 -13.29 -7.44
N THR A 132 -10.14 -14.38 -7.40
CA THR A 132 -9.59 -15.73 -7.55
C THR A 132 -10.24 -16.42 -8.75
N ARG A 133 -9.65 -17.54 -9.19
CA ARG A 133 -10.27 -18.36 -10.23
C ARG A 133 -11.55 -19.06 -9.74
N GLY A 134 -11.90 -18.92 -8.46
CA GLY A 134 -13.14 -19.41 -7.88
C GLY A 134 -13.04 -20.78 -7.20
N VAL A 135 -14.20 -21.31 -6.90
CA VAL A 135 -14.37 -22.57 -6.17
C VAL A 135 -14.24 -23.75 -7.13
N GLY A 136 -13.55 -24.81 -6.74
CA GLY A 136 -13.40 -26.00 -7.57
C GLY A 136 -12.68 -27.16 -6.88
N MET A 137 -12.60 -28.27 -7.56
CA MET A 137 -11.86 -29.44 -7.07
C MET A 137 -10.35 -29.18 -7.19
N ARG A 138 -9.56 -29.80 -6.30
CA ARG A 138 -8.10 -29.68 -6.32
C ARG A 138 -7.52 -30.32 -7.58
N GLY A 139 -7.22 -29.52 -8.56
CA GLY A 139 -6.51 -29.88 -9.79
C GLY A 139 -5.88 -28.64 -10.39
N HIS A 140 -4.65 -28.75 -10.95
CA HIS A 140 -3.87 -27.59 -11.39
C HIS A 140 -4.50 -26.90 -12.62
N ALA A 141 -5.02 -27.70 -13.58
CA ALA A 141 -5.59 -27.15 -14.80
C ALA A 141 -6.88 -26.32 -14.54
N TYR A 142 -7.10 -25.28 -15.32
CA TYR A 142 -8.24 -24.35 -15.19
C TYR A 142 -9.60 -25.06 -15.27
N ARG A 143 -9.70 -26.19 -16.02
CA ARG A 143 -10.94 -26.98 -16.09
C ARG A 143 -11.45 -27.51 -14.75
N PHE A 144 -10.62 -27.52 -13.70
CA PHE A 144 -11.02 -27.90 -12.35
C PHE A 144 -11.55 -26.72 -11.52
N ALA A 145 -11.45 -25.49 -12.03
CA ALA A 145 -12.12 -24.35 -11.46
C ALA A 145 -13.61 -24.43 -11.68
N GLY A 146 -14.40 -23.75 -10.81
CA GLY A 146 -15.81 -23.55 -11.03
C GLY A 146 -16.09 -22.65 -12.23
N GLN A 147 -17.38 -22.44 -12.52
CA GLN A 147 -17.80 -21.66 -13.67
C GLN A 147 -17.60 -20.14 -13.50
N ARG A 148 -17.37 -19.68 -12.27
CA ARG A 148 -17.27 -18.24 -11.96
C ARG A 148 -16.08 -17.97 -11.04
N PRO A 149 -15.27 -16.93 -11.37
CA PRO A 149 -14.31 -16.37 -10.42
C PRO A 149 -14.98 -15.86 -9.16
N SER A 150 -14.24 -15.80 -8.05
CA SER A 150 -14.71 -15.21 -6.81
C SER A 150 -14.12 -13.81 -6.64
N LEU A 151 -14.89 -12.90 -6.04
CA LEU A 151 -14.49 -11.55 -5.69
C LEU A 151 -14.67 -11.32 -4.19
N TRP A 152 -13.62 -10.81 -3.55
CA TRP A 152 -13.61 -10.38 -2.16
C TRP A 152 -13.30 -8.90 -2.11
N VAL A 153 -13.96 -8.19 -1.22
CA VAL A 153 -13.63 -6.81 -0.87
C VAL A 153 -13.78 -6.70 0.64
N TRP A 154 -12.84 -6.05 1.30
CA TRP A 154 -13.05 -5.67 2.68
C TRP A 154 -12.38 -4.34 3.00
N VAL A 155 -12.94 -3.65 4.00
CA VAL A 155 -12.46 -2.38 4.54
C VAL A 155 -12.42 -2.49 6.05
N LYS A 156 -11.30 -2.11 6.66
CA LYS A 156 -11.09 -2.07 8.11
C LYS A 156 -10.30 -0.85 8.51
N PRO A 157 -10.36 -0.40 9.77
CA PRO A 157 -9.45 0.61 10.30
C PRO A 157 -8.00 0.20 10.12
N ASP A 158 -7.20 1.13 9.59
CA ASP A 158 -5.74 0.98 9.48
C ASP A 158 -5.12 2.34 9.09
N TYR A 159 -3.79 2.49 9.16
CA TYR A 159 -3.13 3.78 9.03
C TYR A 159 -2.01 3.75 8.01
N LEU A 160 -1.73 4.92 7.40
CA LEU A 160 -0.52 5.12 6.63
C LEU A 160 0.72 5.05 7.52
N ASP A 161 1.80 4.53 6.96
CA ASP A 161 3.10 4.53 7.61
C ASP A 161 3.60 5.98 7.81
N PRO A 162 4.03 6.34 9.02
CA PRO A 162 4.47 7.70 9.30
C PRO A 162 5.75 8.05 8.53
N MET A 163 5.73 9.14 7.77
CA MET A 163 6.88 9.62 7.01
C MET A 163 7.89 10.43 7.85
N ASP A 164 7.56 10.76 9.08
CA ASP A 164 8.36 11.61 9.97
C ASP A 164 9.34 10.81 10.85
N ARG A 165 9.32 9.49 10.77
CA ARG A 165 10.31 8.62 11.43
C ARG A 165 11.33 8.05 10.46
N ASP A 166 12.41 7.53 11.01
CA ASP A 166 13.42 6.77 10.30
C ASP A 166 13.10 5.27 10.33
N TYR A 167 13.36 4.60 9.21
CA TYR A 167 13.13 3.17 9.06
C TYR A 167 14.45 2.42 8.98
N ARG A 168 14.44 1.18 9.49
CA ARG A 168 15.56 0.26 9.47
C ARG A 168 15.22 -0.96 8.63
N CYS A 169 16.17 -1.39 7.79
CA CYS A 169 15.97 -2.50 6.88
C CYS A 169 17.08 -3.55 7.02
N ILE A 170 16.76 -4.77 6.63
CA ILE A 170 17.77 -5.78 6.31
C ILE A 170 17.80 -6.03 4.82
N THR A 171 18.87 -6.65 4.31
CA THR A 171 18.95 -7.15 2.93
C THR A 171 18.85 -8.67 2.89
N MET A 172 18.17 -9.21 1.87
CA MET A 172 18.09 -10.65 1.64
C MET A 172 18.12 -11.00 0.15
N GLY A 173 18.60 -12.20 -0.18
CA GLY A 173 18.51 -12.74 -1.53
C GLY A 173 17.07 -12.96 -1.97
N ASP A 174 16.68 -12.40 -3.11
CA ASP A 174 15.34 -12.53 -3.67
C ASP A 174 15.12 -13.93 -4.28
N THR A 175 14.31 -14.72 -3.60
CA THR A 175 13.94 -16.10 -4.01
C THR A 175 12.52 -16.17 -4.58
N ARG A 176 11.85 -15.04 -4.80
CA ARG A 176 10.53 -15.02 -5.42
C ARG A 176 10.62 -15.50 -6.88
N TYR A 177 9.49 -15.91 -7.43
CA TYR A 177 9.41 -16.34 -8.85
C TYR A 177 9.52 -15.14 -9.83
N PHE A 178 9.53 -15.43 -11.16
CA PHE A 178 9.73 -14.40 -12.20
C PHE A 178 8.43 -13.79 -12.73
N HIS A 179 7.45 -13.57 -11.87
CA HIS A 179 6.17 -12.91 -12.17
C HIS A 179 5.82 -11.87 -11.11
N CYS A 180 6.83 -11.16 -10.58
CA CYS A 180 6.63 -10.13 -9.56
C CYS A 180 5.83 -8.93 -10.09
N ASP A 181 5.77 -8.77 -11.41
CA ASP A 181 4.96 -7.76 -12.11
C ASP A 181 3.44 -8.02 -12.08
N ILE A 182 3.02 -9.15 -11.51
CA ILE A 182 1.62 -9.51 -11.27
C ILE A 182 1.36 -9.50 -9.77
N LYS A 183 0.36 -8.74 -9.33
CA LYS A 183 0.02 -8.67 -7.90
C LYS A 183 -0.80 -9.89 -7.47
N THR A 184 -0.12 -11.06 -7.43
CA THR A 184 -0.73 -12.34 -7.04
C THR A 184 -0.78 -12.51 -5.53
N ILE A 185 -1.66 -13.40 -5.05
CA ILE A 185 -1.73 -13.81 -3.64
C ILE A 185 -0.68 -14.85 -3.24
N ASN A 186 0.33 -15.13 -4.08
CA ASN A 186 1.44 -16.04 -3.77
C ASN A 186 2.51 -15.31 -2.96
N LEU A 187 2.21 -14.97 -1.71
CA LEU A 187 2.99 -14.07 -0.86
C LEU A 187 3.87 -14.79 0.17
N LEU A 188 4.00 -16.11 0.11
CA LEU A 188 4.81 -16.86 1.09
C LEU A 188 6.26 -16.35 1.22
N PRO A 189 6.99 -16.05 0.13
CA PRO A 189 8.33 -15.45 0.27
C PRO A 189 8.28 -14.09 0.98
N SER A 190 7.32 -13.22 0.64
CA SER A 190 7.16 -11.90 1.30
C SER A 190 6.88 -12.05 2.79
N VAL A 191 6.02 -13.00 3.20
CA VAL A 191 5.74 -13.32 4.61
C VAL A 191 7.04 -13.70 5.34
N ILE A 192 7.86 -14.56 4.72
CA ILE A 192 9.15 -14.99 5.29
C ILE A 192 10.10 -13.78 5.44
N TYR A 193 10.20 -12.94 4.42
CA TYR A 193 11.07 -11.75 4.46
C TYR A 193 10.63 -10.75 5.52
N THR A 194 9.34 -10.47 5.62
CA THR A 194 8.80 -9.59 6.66
C THR A 194 9.08 -10.13 8.06
N GLN A 195 8.89 -11.45 8.27
CA GLN A 195 9.22 -12.10 9.54
C GLN A 195 10.71 -11.96 9.90
N ARG A 196 11.62 -12.06 8.93
CA ARG A 196 13.07 -11.89 9.17
C ARG A 196 13.42 -10.44 9.52
N ALA A 197 12.77 -9.45 8.91
CA ALA A 197 12.94 -8.06 9.31
C ALA A 197 12.48 -7.84 10.76
N GLU A 198 11.32 -8.35 11.13
CA GLU A 198 10.78 -8.26 12.50
C GLU A 198 11.72 -8.93 13.52
N GLU A 199 12.21 -10.13 13.26
CA GLU A 199 13.19 -10.85 14.11
C GLU A 199 14.49 -10.07 14.29
N ALA A 200 14.91 -9.32 13.26
CA ALA A 200 16.07 -8.43 13.32
C ALA A 200 15.78 -7.08 13.98
N GLY A 201 14.54 -6.82 14.40
CA GLY A 201 14.10 -5.53 14.93
C GLY A 201 14.10 -4.43 13.86
N CYS A 202 13.89 -4.80 12.60
CA CYS A 202 13.81 -3.91 11.44
C CYS A 202 12.39 -3.84 10.90
N ASP A 203 12.13 -2.83 10.08
CA ASP A 203 10.80 -2.51 9.56
C ASP A 203 10.51 -3.18 8.22
N GLU A 204 11.56 -3.41 7.39
CA GLU A 204 11.37 -3.91 6.03
C GLU A 204 12.60 -4.73 5.57
N THR A 205 12.40 -5.58 4.58
CA THR A 205 13.48 -6.34 3.91
C THR A 205 13.68 -5.87 2.48
N ILE A 206 14.88 -5.42 2.15
CA ILE A 206 15.29 -5.08 0.78
C ILE A 206 15.81 -6.34 0.10
N LEU A 207 15.31 -6.63 -1.08
CA LEU A 207 15.61 -7.84 -1.83
C LEU A 207 16.59 -7.56 -2.97
N HIS A 208 17.47 -8.54 -3.24
CA HIS A 208 18.43 -8.46 -4.34
C HIS A 208 18.69 -9.81 -5.03
N ARG A 209 19.04 -9.77 -6.31
CA ARG A 209 19.48 -10.92 -7.09
C ARG A 209 20.90 -10.70 -7.59
N GLY A 210 21.87 -11.46 -7.07
CA GLY A 210 23.27 -11.29 -7.43
C GLY A 210 23.82 -9.88 -7.19
N GLY A 211 23.35 -9.20 -6.15
CA GLY A 211 23.74 -7.83 -5.82
C GLY A 211 22.91 -6.74 -6.51
N ARG A 212 22.14 -7.03 -7.56
CA ARG A 212 21.16 -6.12 -8.13
C ARG A 212 19.96 -5.99 -7.19
N VAL A 213 19.66 -4.81 -6.71
CA VAL A 213 18.47 -4.53 -5.91
C VAL A 213 17.22 -4.68 -6.79
N THR A 214 16.21 -5.36 -6.28
CA THR A 214 14.91 -5.51 -6.95
C THR A 214 13.88 -4.60 -6.32
N GLU A 215 13.26 -5.01 -5.23
CA GLU A 215 12.31 -4.21 -4.44
C GLU A 215 12.37 -4.66 -2.98
N CYS A 216 11.43 -4.29 -2.14
CA CYS A 216 11.34 -4.80 -0.77
C CYS A 216 10.36 -5.98 -0.67
N ALA A 217 10.13 -6.51 0.54
CA ALA A 217 9.21 -7.62 0.76
C ALA A 217 7.77 -7.27 0.34
N HIS A 218 7.34 -6.01 0.51
CA HIS A 218 6.00 -5.53 0.15
C HIS A 218 5.97 -4.08 -0.36
N SER A 219 7.13 -3.49 -0.65
CA SER A 219 7.28 -2.11 -1.13
C SER A 219 8.34 -1.99 -2.23
N ASN A 220 8.39 -0.85 -2.93
CA ASN A 220 9.47 -0.54 -3.88
C ASN A 220 10.51 0.35 -3.20
N VAL A 221 11.79 0.12 -3.49
CA VAL A 221 12.90 0.91 -2.96
C VAL A 221 13.47 1.87 -3.99
N HIS A 222 13.90 3.02 -3.51
CA HIS A 222 14.43 4.13 -4.29
C HIS A 222 15.68 4.70 -3.64
N ILE A 223 16.59 5.24 -4.46
CA ILE A 223 17.75 5.98 -3.99
C ILE A 223 17.78 7.39 -4.61
N LEU A 224 18.25 8.36 -3.83
CA LEU A 224 18.65 9.67 -4.34
C LEU A 224 20.18 9.73 -4.35
N LYS A 225 20.73 10.13 -5.47
CA LYS A 225 22.18 10.34 -5.63
C LYS A 225 22.44 11.54 -6.51
N ASP A 226 23.24 12.49 -6.04
CA ASP A 226 23.60 13.72 -6.74
C ASP A 226 22.36 14.44 -7.33
N GLY A 227 21.29 14.55 -6.52
CA GLY A 227 20.03 15.17 -6.90
C GLY A 227 19.17 14.38 -7.89
N THR A 228 19.51 13.14 -8.20
CA THR A 228 18.80 12.25 -9.13
C THR A 228 18.07 11.13 -8.38
N LEU A 229 16.81 10.90 -8.71
CA LEU A 229 16.06 9.73 -8.25
C LEU A 229 16.41 8.53 -9.13
N LYS A 230 16.89 7.44 -8.53
CA LYS A 230 17.08 6.15 -9.21
C LYS A 230 16.25 5.06 -8.57
N THR A 231 15.63 4.23 -9.39
CA THR A 231 14.78 3.10 -8.95
C THR A 231 14.86 1.96 -9.96
N ALA A 232 14.62 0.73 -9.50
CA ALA A 232 14.61 -0.43 -10.38
C ALA A 232 13.56 -0.29 -11.51
N PRO A 233 13.86 -0.74 -12.74
CA PRO A 233 12.92 -0.69 -13.85
C PRO A 233 11.76 -1.66 -13.63
N CYS A 234 10.58 -1.33 -14.17
CA CYS A 234 9.40 -2.21 -14.14
C CYS A 234 9.60 -3.40 -15.10
N ASP A 235 10.32 -4.40 -14.65
CA ASP A 235 10.45 -5.71 -15.31
C ASP A 235 9.70 -6.80 -14.51
N ASN A 236 9.96 -8.07 -14.81
CA ASN A 236 9.33 -9.20 -14.12
C ASN A 236 9.88 -9.49 -12.70
N LEU A 237 10.81 -8.66 -12.21
CA LEU A 237 11.43 -8.80 -10.88
C LEU A 237 10.84 -7.89 -9.82
N ILE A 238 10.04 -6.89 -10.22
CA ILE A 238 9.40 -5.97 -9.30
C ILE A 238 7.92 -5.77 -9.64
N LEU A 239 7.15 -5.40 -8.63
CA LEU A 239 5.79 -4.93 -8.85
C LEU A 239 5.83 -3.48 -9.37
N PRO A 240 5.06 -3.14 -10.44
CA PRO A 240 4.85 -1.75 -10.83
C PRO A 240 3.97 -1.04 -9.79
N GLY A 241 4.61 -0.50 -8.75
CA GLY A 241 3.94 0.15 -7.63
C GLY A 241 3.19 1.41 -8.05
N ILE A 242 1.98 1.61 -7.53
CA ILE A 242 1.20 2.84 -7.80
C ILE A 242 1.91 4.02 -7.15
N THR A 243 2.20 3.96 -5.87
CA THR A 243 2.94 5.01 -5.17
C THR A 243 4.32 5.26 -5.79
N ARG A 244 5.03 4.21 -6.27
CA ARG A 244 6.26 4.37 -7.04
C ARG A 244 6.03 5.23 -8.29
N ALA A 245 5.00 4.94 -9.07
CA ALA A 245 4.70 5.69 -10.30
C ALA A 245 4.37 7.15 -10.00
N HIS A 246 3.61 7.43 -8.96
CA HIS A 246 3.30 8.77 -8.49
C HIS A 246 4.57 9.53 -8.05
N ARG A 247 5.47 8.89 -7.26
CA ARG A 247 6.75 9.52 -6.85
C ARG A 247 7.65 9.85 -8.05
N ILE A 248 7.70 8.97 -9.05
CA ILE A 248 8.43 9.23 -10.30
C ILE A 248 7.86 10.42 -11.05
N ALA A 249 6.53 10.46 -11.25
CA ALA A 249 5.86 11.58 -11.92
C ALA A 249 6.11 12.90 -11.19
N GLN A 250 5.89 12.90 -9.87
CA GLN A 250 6.10 14.06 -9.02
C GLN A 250 7.56 14.57 -9.04
N CYS A 251 8.55 13.68 -8.96
CA CYS A 251 9.95 14.07 -9.08
C CYS A 251 10.23 14.75 -10.42
N ARG A 252 9.68 14.23 -11.53
CA ARG A 252 9.81 14.86 -12.86
C ARG A 252 9.17 16.25 -12.91
N GLU A 253 7.99 16.43 -12.33
CA GLU A 253 7.30 17.72 -12.21
C GLU A 253 8.10 18.73 -11.37
N MET A 254 8.78 18.25 -10.32
CA MET A 254 9.67 19.05 -9.48
C MET A 254 11.01 19.38 -10.14
N GLY A 255 11.26 18.91 -11.37
CA GLY A 255 12.54 19.08 -12.07
C GLY A 255 13.66 18.19 -11.54
N ILE A 256 13.35 17.13 -10.79
CA ILE A 256 14.31 16.14 -10.31
C ILE A 256 14.51 15.10 -11.41
N PRO A 257 15.74 14.88 -11.90
CA PRO A 257 16.01 13.81 -12.85
C PRO A 257 15.63 12.44 -12.30
N VAL A 258 15.04 11.58 -13.15
CA VAL A 258 14.62 10.24 -12.77
C VAL A 258 15.22 9.21 -13.70
N VAL A 259 15.85 8.20 -13.11
CA VAL A 259 16.49 7.08 -13.82
C VAL A 259 15.83 5.76 -13.36
N GLU A 260 15.19 5.06 -14.30
CA GLU A 260 14.57 3.75 -14.07
C GLU A 260 15.49 2.65 -14.60
N GLU A 261 16.59 2.40 -13.88
CA GLU A 261 17.62 1.42 -14.22
C GLU A 261 18.02 0.57 -13.02
N PRO A 262 18.57 -0.64 -13.26
CA PRO A 262 19.09 -1.47 -12.18
C PRO A 262 20.17 -0.72 -11.38
N PHE A 263 20.20 -0.96 -10.08
CA PHE A 263 21.25 -0.49 -9.18
C PHE A 263 21.66 -1.61 -8.20
N THR A 264 22.84 -1.47 -7.66
CA THR A 264 23.45 -2.46 -6.78
C THR A 264 23.23 -2.14 -5.30
N LEU A 265 23.47 -3.14 -4.44
CA LEU A 265 23.54 -2.91 -3.00
C LEU A 265 24.58 -1.83 -2.64
N GLN A 266 25.74 -1.81 -3.31
CA GLN A 266 26.76 -0.81 -3.05
C GLN A 266 26.31 0.59 -3.42
N GLU A 267 25.70 0.77 -4.61
CA GLU A 267 25.12 2.08 -4.98
C GLU A 267 24.06 2.54 -3.99
N MET A 268 23.26 1.62 -3.44
CA MET A 268 22.27 1.93 -2.41
C MET A 268 22.95 2.38 -1.10
N MET A 269 23.99 1.70 -0.66
CA MET A 269 24.74 2.09 0.56
C MET A 269 25.47 3.43 0.39
N ASP A 270 25.87 3.79 -0.82
CA ASP A 270 26.54 5.05 -1.15
C ASP A 270 25.56 6.19 -1.51
N ALA A 271 24.26 5.92 -1.49
CA ALA A 271 23.23 6.90 -1.85
C ALA A 271 23.15 8.07 -0.84
N ASP A 272 22.76 9.23 -1.33
CA ASP A 272 22.55 10.41 -0.48
C ASP A 272 21.28 10.27 0.38
N GLU A 273 20.24 9.65 -0.18
CA GLU A 273 19.05 9.21 0.57
C GLU A 273 18.55 7.87 0.04
N VAL A 274 17.92 7.07 0.92
CA VAL A 274 17.21 5.84 0.57
C VAL A 274 15.80 5.90 1.14
N PHE A 275 14.81 5.52 0.36
CA PHE A 275 13.42 5.46 0.82
C PHE A 275 12.64 4.35 0.11
N PHE A 276 11.53 3.94 0.70
CA PHE A 276 10.62 3.00 0.07
C PHE A 276 9.20 3.56 -0.06
N THR A 277 8.44 2.96 -0.97
CA THR A 277 7.05 3.32 -1.25
C THR A 277 6.17 2.08 -1.34
N SER A 278 4.97 2.17 -0.77
CA SER A 278 3.89 1.19 -0.89
C SER A 278 2.53 1.90 -0.84
N ALA A 279 1.44 1.17 -0.79
CA ALA A 279 0.12 1.76 -0.59
C ALA A 279 -0.01 2.43 0.79
N SER A 280 0.64 1.90 1.84
CA SER A 280 0.70 2.51 3.17
C SER A 280 1.83 3.51 3.34
N ALA A 281 2.92 3.36 2.57
CA ALA A 281 4.14 4.14 2.69
C ALA A 281 4.28 5.10 1.51
N LEU A 282 3.86 6.34 1.66
CA LEU A 282 3.92 7.33 0.57
C LEU A 282 5.36 7.71 0.19
N CYS A 283 6.25 7.85 1.19
CA CYS A 283 7.68 8.11 1.03
C CYS A 283 8.39 7.90 2.37
N CYS A 284 8.70 6.67 2.73
CA CYS A 284 9.28 6.30 4.03
C CYS A 284 10.80 6.20 3.94
N ARG A 285 11.50 7.05 4.67
CA ARG A 285 12.96 7.22 4.65
C ARG A 285 13.66 6.10 5.41
N ILE A 286 14.68 5.48 4.80
CA ILE A 286 15.55 4.47 5.43
C ILE A 286 16.81 5.15 5.94
N ARG A 287 17.21 4.85 7.18
CA ARG A 287 18.43 5.37 7.81
C ARG A 287 19.43 4.29 8.23
N GLU A 288 19.01 3.05 8.21
CA GLU A 288 19.88 1.92 8.55
C GLU A 288 19.58 0.72 7.66
N ILE A 289 20.61 0.09 7.14
CA ILE A 289 20.52 -1.16 6.39
C ILE A 289 21.58 -2.12 6.92
N ASP A 290 21.18 -3.32 7.36
CA ASP A 290 22.05 -4.36 7.94
C ASP A 290 22.92 -3.80 9.10
N GLY A 291 22.34 -2.98 9.98
CA GLY A 291 23.03 -2.36 11.10
C GLY A 291 24.00 -1.24 10.72
N LYS A 292 24.03 -0.81 9.45
CA LYS A 292 24.89 0.27 8.97
C LYS A 292 24.07 1.51 8.61
N PRO A 293 24.53 2.71 8.97
CA PRO A 293 23.86 3.94 8.63
C PRO A 293 23.88 4.16 7.10
N VAL A 294 22.78 4.69 6.56
CA VAL A 294 22.63 5.03 5.13
C VAL A 294 21.85 6.32 4.97
N GLY A 295 22.08 7.03 3.88
CA GLY A 295 21.41 8.29 3.59
C GLY A 295 21.87 9.45 4.50
N GLY A 296 21.02 10.47 4.66
CA GLY A 296 21.29 11.64 5.51
C GLY A 296 22.17 12.70 4.89
N ARG A 297 22.41 12.62 3.58
CA ARG A 297 23.28 13.57 2.87
C ARG A 297 22.49 14.63 2.10
N ASP A 298 21.22 14.37 1.79
CA ASP A 298 20.33 15.34 1.14
C ASP A 298 18.93 15.38 1.80
N GLU A 299 18.94 15.71 3.10
CA GLU A 299 17.73 15.85 3.92
C GLU A 299 16.72 16.83 3.28
N ALA A 300 17.19 17.88 2.64
CA ALA A 300 16.33 18.89 2.05
C ALA A 300 15.53 18.32 0.87
N LEU A 301 16.15 17.52 0.02
CA LEU A 301 15.49 16.94 -1.14
C LEU A 301 14.45 15.88 -0.73
N ILE A 302 14.84 14.95 0.16
CA ILE A 302 13.88 13.92 0.61
C ILE A 302 12.67 14.54 1.32
N ARG A 303 12.86 15.59 2.12
CA ARG A 303 11.75 16.31 2.77
C ARG A 303 10.83 17.01 1.78
N ARG A 304 11.38 17.56 0.70
CA ARG A 304 10.56 18.14 -0.38
C ARG A 304 9.70 17.07 -1.06
N ILE A 305 10.25 15.88 -1.33
CA ILE A 305 9.53 14.76 -1.92
C ILE A 305 8.43 14.26 -0.96
N GLN A 306 8.72 14.14 0.33
CA GLN A 306 7.75 13.75 1.35
C GLN A 306 6.59 14.76 1.47
N ALA A 307 6.92 16.07 1.49
CA ALA A 307 5.89 17.10 1.56
C ALA A 307 4.97 17.06 0.33
N ALA A 308 5.56 16.97 -0.87
CA ALA A 308 4.79 16.87 -2.10
C ALA A 308 3.93 15.60 -2.17
N ALA A 309 4.42 14.47 -1.61
CA ALA A 309 3.65 13.23 -1.49
C ALA A 309 2.40 13.40 -0.62
N TRP A 310 2.53 14.14 0.45
CA TRP A 310 1.41 14.42 1.35
C TRP A 310 0.43 15.42 0.74
N ASP A 311 0.94 16.47 0.09
CA ASP A 311 0.11 17.46 -0.60
C ASP A 311 -0.75 16.82 -1.71
N GLU A 312 -0.18 15.87 -2.48
CA GLU A 312 -0.90 15.08 -3.47
C GLU A 312 -2.05 14.27 -2.83
N ALA A 313 -1.79 13.57 -1.73
CA ALA A 313 -2.81 12.81 -1.01
C ALA A 313 -3.94 13.72 -0.50
N LEU A 314 -3.60 14.88 0.05
CA LEU A 314 -4.61 15.85 0.52
C LEU A 314 -5.43 16.46 -0.63
N GLU A 315 -4.82 16.68 -1.78
CA GLU A 315 -5.53 17.21 -2.95
C GLU A 315 -6.52 16.17 -3.52
N GLU A 316 -6.13 14.90 -3.54
CA GLU A 316 -7.04 13.81 -3.92
C GLU A 316 -8.24 13.73 -2.97
N VAL A 317 -8.02 13.85 -1.65
CA VAL A 317 -9.10 13.91 -0.64
C VAL A 317 -10.04 15.08 -0.90
N ARG A 318 -9.51 16.29 -1.17
CA ARG A 318 -10.33 17.46 -1.46
C ARG A 318 -11.17 17.27 -2.72
N THR A 319 -10.55 16.75 -3.77
CA THR A 319 -11.21 16.53 -5.07
C THR A 319 -12.36 15.54 -4.96
N LEU A 320 -12.15 14.40 -4.31
CA LEU A 320 -13.19 13.37 -4.19
C LEU A 320 -14.31 13.73 -3.21
N LYS A 321 -14.05 14.61 -2.23
CA LYS A 321 -15.10 15.14 -1.33
C LYS A 321 -15.93 16.27 -1.95
N ALA A 322 -15.45 16.88 -3.02
CA ALA A 322 -16.18 17.94 -3.71
C ALA A 322 -17.23 17.40 -4.72
N ILE A 323 -17.21 16.10 -5.00
CA ILE A 323 -18.13 15.39 -5.89
C ILE A 323 -19.24 14.72 -5.07
#